data_fe4d62a78b4eb552140a734898cb187f
#
_entry.id   fe4d62a78b4eb552140a734898cb187f
#
_cell.length_a   1.000
_cell.length_b   1.000
_cell.length_c   1.000
_cell.angle_alpha   90.00
_cell.angle_beta   90.00
_cell.angle_gamma   90.00
#
_symmetry.space_group_name_H-M   'P 1'
#
loop_
_entity.id
_entity.type
_entity.pdbx_description
1 polymer ?
#
loop_
_entity_poly.entity_id
_entity_poly.type
_entity_poly.pdbx_seq_one_letter_code
_entity_poly.pdbx_strand_id
1 'polypeptide(L)'
;MLVDVNATPAWAYTGGCLFDPARPVVVFVHGAQHDHSVWILQSRYLAHHGYSVLAVDLPGHGRSAGPALGSIEAIADWLLALLDAAGVARATLVGHSMGALVALEAAARAPTRVERVALVGIAFPMKVSDALLAAARDDEPRALDLINFWSHSTINPRPGCPAPGFSVFVQNRRVMERQRPGVLINDFTACNAYAGGFAAADALACPALFVLGQRDSMTPPRQARELIDRCRASAAAAGLPAPRRVEAPDCGHAIMSERPDALLAALRDFLAAPVLA
;
A
#
# COMPACT_ATOMS: atom_id res chain seq x y z
N MET A 1 2.70 -14.33 11.15
CA MET A 1 3.65 -14.36 12.28
C MET A 1 3.46 -13.13 13.14
N LEU A 2 3.88 -13.18 14.40
CA LEU A 2 4.02 -12.00 15.25
C LEU A 2 5.49 -11.55 15.24
N VAL A 3 5.70 -10.25 15.15
CA VAL A 3 7.01 -9.59 15.24
C VAL A 3 6.91 -8.58 16.37
N ASP A 4 7.87 -8.54 17.27
CA ASP A 4 7.92 -7.52 18.32
C ASP A 4 8.62 -6.27 17.75
N VAL A 5 7.86 -5.20 17.54
CA VAL A 5 8.37 -3.92 17.06
C VAL A 5 8.30 -2.90 18.18
N ASN A 6 9.46 -2.50 18.72
CA ASN A 6 9.53 -1.55 19.83
C ASN A 6 8.66 -1.96 21.04
N ALA A 7 8.77 -3.22 21.47
CA ALA A 7 7.98 -3.83 22.55
C ALA A 7 6.45 -3.85 22.28
N THR A 8 6.03 -3.80 21.02
CA THR A 8 4.62 -3.86 20.63
C THR A 8 4.44 -4.96 19.57
N PRO A 9 3.54 -5.96 19.82
CA PRO A 9 3.31 -7.04 18.87
C PRO A 9 2.69 -6.54 17.55
N ALA A 10 3.38 -6.76 16.45
CA ALA A 10 2.93 -6.51 15.10
C ALA A 10 2.59 -7.84 14.39
N TRP A 11 1.49 -7.87 13.67
CA TRP A 11 1.09 -9.02 12.87
C TRP A 11 1.53 -8.85 11.42
N ALA A 12 2.11 -9.91 10.85
CA ALA A 12 2.39 -10.01 9.43
C ALA A 12 1.95 -11.38 8.89
N TYR A 13 1.20 -11.38 7.79
CA TYR A 13 0.87 -12.58 7.05
C TYR A 13 2.00 -12.93 6.09
N THR A 14 2.46 -14.17 6.12
CA THR A 14 3.64 -14.62 5.37
C THR A 14 3.29 -15.35 4.06
N GLY A 15 2.09 -15.13 3.53
CA GLY A 15 1.63 -15.79 2.31
C GLY A 15 1.34 -17.29 2.47
N GLY A 16 1.30 -17.81 3.71
CA GLY A 16 1.10 -19.22 4.01
C GLY A 16 2.38 -20.07 3.96
N CYS A 17 3.55 -19.44 3.84
CA CYS A 17 4.87 -20.08 3.89
C CYS A 17 5.62 -19.66 5.15
N LEU A 18 6.65 -20.41 5.54
CA LEU A 18 7.58 -19.99 6.57
C LEU A 18 8.36 -18.76 6.08
N PHE A 19 8.50 -17.78 6.95
CA PHE A 19 9.27 -16.58 6.67
C PHE A 19 10.77 -16.91 6.82
N ASP A 20 11.56 -16.48 5.84
CA ASP A 20 13.01 -16.62 5.80
C ASP A 20 13.63 -15.29 5.33
N PRO A 21 14.28 -14.51 6.21
CA PRO A 21 14.86 -13.22 5.86
C PRO A 21 16.06 -13.30 4.90
N ALA A 22 16.63 -14.49 4.67
CA ALA A 22 17.72 -14.71 3.72
C ALA A 22 17.25 -14.76 2.25
N ARG A 23 15.93 -14.93 2.03
CA ARG A 23 15.32 -14.88 0.70
C ARG A 23 14.98 -13.44 0.31
N PRO A 24 14.77 -13.14 -0.99
CA PRO A 24 14.25 -11.85 -1.40
C PRO A 24 12.93 -11.52 -0.68
N VAL A 25 12.89 -10.43 0.08
CA VAL A 25 11.76 -10.07 0.94
C VAL A 25 10.87 -9.04 0.24
N VAL A 26 9.55 -9.29 0.25
CA VAL A 26 8.53 -8.34 -0.20
C VAL A 26 7.61 -8.00 0.96
N VAL A 27 7.52 -6.72 1.29
CA VAL A 27 6.64 -6.20 2.35
C VAL A 27 5.46 -5.49 1.73
N PHE A 28 4.25 -5.93 2.06
CA PHE A 28 3.00 -5.33 1.62
C PHE A 28 2.41 -4.44 2.71
N VAL A 29 2.13 -3.19 2.38
CA VAL A 29 1.56 -2.17 3.27
C VAL A 29 0.18 -1.76 2.77
N HIS A 30 -0.85 -1.99 3.59
CA HIS A 30 -2.24 -1.68 3.22
C HIS A 30 -2.55 -0.18 3.28
N GLY A 31 -3.70 0.21 2.71
CA GLY A 31 -4.24 1.57 2.78
C GLY A 31 -5.00 1.85 4.07
N ALA A 32 -5.52 3.08 4.19
CA ALA A 32 -6.33 3.53 5.31
C ALA A 32 -7.50 2.57 5.58
N GLN A 33 -7.79 2.31 6.87
CA GLN A 33 -8.91 1.48 7.32
C GLN A 33 -8.92 0.03 6.78
N HIS A 34 -7.76 -0.50 6.37
CA HIS A 34 -7.62 -1.86 5.86
C HIS A 34 -6.70 -2.71 6.76
N ASP A 35 -6.36 -3.90 6.33
CA ASP A 35 -5.39 -4.82 6.93
C ASP A 35 -4.72 -5.70 5.86
N HIS A 36 -3.81 -6.59 6.28
CA HIS A 36 -3.05 -7.49 5.40
C HIS A 36 -3.90 -8.26 4.39
N SER A 37 -5.18 -8.52 4.70
CA SER A 37 -6.02 -9.41 3.87
C SER A 37 -6.33 -8.85 2.48
N VAL A 38 -6.19 -7.54 2.27
CA VAL A 38 -6.32 -6.95 0.93
C VAL A 38 -5.24 -7.45 -0.05
N TRP A 39 -4.13 -7.96 0.48
CA TRP A 39 -3.00 -8.48 -0.27
C TRP A 39 -2.99 -10.00 -0.40
N ILE A 40 -4.09 -10.69 -0.02
CA ILE A 40 -4.10 -12.16 0.11
C ILE A 40 -3.65 -12.88 -1.18
N LEU A 41 -4.09 -12.43 -2.34
CA LEU A 41 -3.78 -13.06 -3.63
C LEU A 41 -2.30 -12.85 -4.00
N GLN A 42 -1.81 -11.60 -3.90
CA GLN A 42 -0.46 -11.24 -4.29
C GLN A 42 0.57 -11.84 -3.32
N SER A 43 0.32 -11.75 -2.01
CA SER A 43 1.21 -12.28 -0.98
C SER A 43 1.36 -13.80 -1.06
N ARG A 44 0.24 -14.53 -1.22
CA ARG A 44 0.28 -16.00 -1.38
C ARG A 44 1.05 -16.40 -2.64
N TYR A 45 0.75 -15.75 -3.76
CA TYR A 45 1.45 -16.07 -5.01
C TYR A 45 2.96 -15.91 -4.85
N LEU A 46 3.42 -14.74 -4.39
CA LEU A 46 4.86 -14.47 -4.26
C LEU A 46 5.54 -15.39 -3.25
N ALA A 47 4.90 -15.69 -2.12
CA ALA A 47 5.44 -16.61 -1.12
C ALA A 47 5.69 -18.02 -1.67
N HIS A 48 4.84 -18.48 -2.59
CA HIS A 48 4.99 -19.78 -3.26
C HIS A 48 5.87 -19.73 -4.52
N HIS A 49 6.39 -18.54 -4.90
CA HIS A 49 7.20 -18.35 -6.11
C HIS A 49 8.55 -17.70 -5.82
N GLY A 50 9.19 -18.06 -4.72
CA GLY A 50 10.59 -17.72 -4.46
C GLY A 50 10.84 -16.56 -3.52
N TYR A 51 9.80 -15.82 -3.10
CA TYR A 51 9.93 -14.66 -2.19
C TYR A 51 9.60 -15.02 -0.74
N SER A 52 10.17 -14.28 0.18
CA SER A 52 9.70 -14.22 1.56
C SER A 52 8.79 -13.01 1.71
N VAL A 53 7.62 -13.16 2.34
CA VAL A 53 6.58 -12.14 2.30
C VAL A 53 6.17 -11.72 3.70
N LEU A 54 6.00 -10.41 3.89
CA LEU A 54 5.35 -9.81 5.05
C LEU A 54 4.20 -8.90 4.57
N ALA A 55 2.97 -9.38 4.58
CA ALA A 55 1.80 -8.51 4.44
C ALA A 55 1.41 -8.06 5.86
N VAL A 56 1.72 -6.81 6.18
CA VAL A 56 1.65 -6.31 7.56
C VAL A 56 0.26 -5.76 7.90
N ASP A 57 -0.13 -5.89 9.16
CA ASP A 57 -1.13 -5.03 9.76
C ASP A 57 -0.40 -3.87 10.43
N LEU A 58 -0.72 -2.64 10.04
CA LEU A 58 -0.14 -1.45 10.66
C LEU A 58 -0.55 -1.34 12.15
N PRO A 59 0.19 -0.62 13.00
CA PRO A 59 -0.22 -0.39 14.38
C PRO A 59 -1.67 0.09 14.49
N GLY A 60 -2.43 -0.50 15.38
CA GLY A 60 -3.85 -0.20 15.55
C GLY A 60 -4.80 -0.87 14.56
N HIS A 61 -4.29 -1.53 13.52
CA HIS A 61 -5.08 -2.20 12.49
C HIS A 61 -5.09 -3.72 12.67
N GLY A 62 -6.13 -4.37 12.17
CA GLY A 62 -6.25 -5.81 12.07
C GLY A 62 -5.86 -6.53 13.37
N ARG A 63 -4.80 -7.31 13.32
CA ARG A 63 -4.27 -8.12 14.42
C ARG A 63 -3.07 -7.50 15.13
N SER A 64 -2.55 -6.36 14.65
CA SER A 64 -1.46 -5.63 15.30
C SER A 64 -1.93 -4.89 16.53
N ALA A 65 -1.08 -4.89 17.55
CA ALA A 65 -1.32 -4.16 18.79
C ALA A 65 -1.00 -2.66 18.68
N GLY A 66 -1.20 -1.94 19.77
CA GLY A 66 -0.92 -0.50 19.88
C GLY A 66 -2.02 0.38 19.27
N PRO A 67 -1.88 1.70 19.42
CA PRO A 67 -2.71 2.67 18.74
C PRO A 67 -2.30 2.82 17.28
N ALA A 68 -3.22 3.31 16.43
CA ALA A 68 -2.87 3.76 15.09
C ALA A 68 -1.90 4.95 15.17
N LEU A 69 -0.89 4.98 14.30
CA LEU A 69 0.10 6.05 14.26
C LEU A 69 -0.46 7.27 13.50
N GLY A 70 -0.17 8.46 14.01
CA GLY A 70 -0.82 9.70 13.58
C GLY A 70 -0.16 10.41 12.39
N SER A 71 0.90 9.87 11.78
CA SER A 71 1.52 10.46 10.58
C SER A 71 2.15 9.42 9.67
N ILE A 72 2.27 9.75 8.39
CA ILE A 72 2.93 8.90 7.38
C ILE A 72 4.41 8.66 7.76
N GLU A 73 5.08 9.67 8.28
CA GLU A 73 6.47 9.60 8.73
C GLU A 73 6.64 8.60 9.88
N ALA A 74 5.74 8.65 10.88
CA ALA A 74 5.79 7.71 12.00
C ALA A 74 5.51 6.26 11.57
N ILE A 75 4.61 6.07 10.59
CA ILE A 75 4.34 4.75 10.03
C ILE A 75 5.54 4.26 9.21
N ALA A 76 6.24 5.15 8.48
CA ALA A 76 7.45 4.80 7.75
C ALA A 76 8.58 4.38 8.69
N ASP A 77 8.79 5.12 9.79
CA ASP A 77 9.78 4.77 10.82
C ASP A 77 9.44 3.43 11.49
N TRP A 78 8.17 3.19 11.79
CA TRP A 78 7.71 1.90 12.29
C TRP A 78 7.95 0.75 11.29
N LEU A 79 7.73 0.98 10.00
CA LEU A 79 7.97 -0.02 8.95
C LEU A 79 9.47 -0.40 8.88
N LEU A 80 10.36 0.58 9.02
CA LEU A 80 11.80 0.32 9.07
C LEU A 80 12.18 -0.46 10.34
N ALA A 81 11.61 -0.12 11.50
CA ALA A 81 11.80 -0.87 12.73
C ALA A 81 11.26 -2.31 12.64
N LEU A 82 10.16 -2.53 11.89
CA LEU A 82 9.66 -3.87 11.60
C LEU A 82 10.68 -4.71 10.79
N LEU A 83 11.35 -4.09 9.80
CA LEU A 83 12.41 -4.79 9.05
C LEU A 83 13.55 -5.23 9.98
N ASP A 84 13.95 -4.36 10.91
CA ASP A 84 15.00 -4.69 11.90
C ASP A 84 14.56 -5.85 12.81
N ALA A 85 13.35 -5.75 13.35
CA ALA A 85 12.80 -6.77 14.25
C ALA A 85 12.56 -8.13 13.54
N ALA A 86 12.32 -8.12 12.24
CA ALA A 86 12.18 -9.33 11.42
C ALA A 86 13.51 -9.86 10.88
N GLY A 87 14.64 -9.22 11.18
CA GLY A 87 15.98 -9.60 10.67
C GLY A 87 16.16 -9.37 9.17
N VAL A 88 15.39 -8.47 8.58
CA VAL A 88 15.42 -8.17 7.14
C VAL A 88 16.42 -7.07 6.86
N ALA A 89 17.51 -7.38 6.17
CA ALA A 89 18.50 -6.38 5.79
C ALA A 89 17.99 -5.42 4.71
N ARG A 90 17.34 -5.95 3.68
CA ARG A 90 16.78 -5.18 2.55
C ARG A 90 15.47 -5.78 2.10
N ALA A 91 14.54 -4.96 1.63
CA ALA A 91 13.23 -5.42 1.15
C ALA A 91 12.74 -4.61 -0.06
N THR A 92 11.86 -5.22 -0.86
CA THR A 92 10.95 -4.50 -1.75
C THR A 92 9.72 -4.09 -0.96
N LEU A 93 9.33 -2.82 -1.03
CA LEU A 93 8.10 -2.32 -0.40
C LEU A 93 6.99 -2.20 -1.46
N VAL A 94 5.81 -2.72 -1.15
CA VAL A 94 4.61 -2.62 -1.98
C VAL A 94 3.52 -1.98 -1.15
N GLY A 95 3.18 -0.74 -1.45
CA GLY A 95 2.16 0.01 -0.69
C GLY A 95 0.94 0.34 -1.52
N HIS A 96 -0.24 0.34 -0.89
CA HIS A 96 -1.50 0.78 -1.49
C HIS A 96 -2.01 2.05 -0.81
N SER A 97 -2.40 3.07 -1.59
CA SER A 97 -3.02 4.30 -1.08
C SER A 97 -2.15 4.95 0.02
N MET A 98 -2.64 5.09 1.25
CA MET A 98 -1.85 5.51 2.41
C MET A 98 -0.55 4.70 2.53
N GLY A 99 -0.62 3.37 2.39
CA GLY A 99 0.56 2.51 2.41
C GLY A 99 1.56 2.79 1.30
N ALA A 100 1.13 3.37 0.17
CA ALA A 100 2.03 3.81 -0.89
C ALA A 100 2.80 5.08 -0.50
N LEU A 101 2.17 6.02 0.22
CA LEU A 101 2.87 7.16 0.81
C LEU A 101 3.91 6.69 1.83
N VAL A 102 3.53 5.74 2.70
CA VAL A 102 4.43 5.13 3.69
C VAL A 102 5.63 4.44 3.01
N ALA A 103 5.39 3.65 1.97
CA ALA A 103 6.46 2.95 1.25
C ALA A 103 7.43 3.94 0.56
N LEU A 104 6.91 5.01 -0.03
CA LEU A 104 7.72 6.08 -0.64
C LEU A 104 8.56 6.79 0.40
N GLU A 105 7.96 7.20 1.53
CA GLU A 105 8.65 7.88 2.62
C GLU A 105 9.74 6.99 3.24
N ALA A 106 9.45 5.71 3.51
CA ALA A 106 10.43 4.76 4.03
C ALA A 106 11.60 4.54 3.05
N ALA A 107 11.32 4.46 1.75
CA ALA A 107 12.37 4.31 0.74
C ALA A 107 13.29 5.55 0.65
N ALA A 108 12.73 6.75 0.78
CA ALA A 108 13.50 7.99 0.80
C ALA A 108 14.37 8.11 2.06
N ARG A 109 13.85 7.71 3.23
CA ARG A 109 14.57 7.76 4.52
C ARG A 109 15.69 6.74 4.63
N ALA A 110 15.50 5.56 4.05
CA ALA A 110 16.43 4.44 4.20
C ALA A 110 16.77 3.79 2.85
N PRO A 111 17.49 4.49 1.97
CA PRO A 111 17.77 4.02 0.60
C PRO A 111 18.60 2.73 0.56
N THR A 112 19.38 2.43 1.59
CA THR A 112 20.14 1.19 1.70
C THR A 112 19.30 0.00 2.14
N ARG A 113 18.09 0.22 2.67
CA ARG A 113 17.17 -0.80 3.20
C ARG A 113 16.06 -1.17 2.21
N VAL A 114 15.79 -0.30 1.22
CA VAL A 114 14.72 -0.51 0.25
C VAL A 114 15.30 -0.74 -1.13
N GLU A 115 15.12 -1.98 -1.63
CA GLU A 115 15.64 -2.37 -2.96
C GLU A 115 14.81 -1.84 -4.10
N ARG A 116 13.50 -1.78 -3.91
CA ARG A 116 12.49 -1.37 -4.90
C ARG A 116 11.24 -0.88 -4.19
N VAL A 117 10.48 -0.03 -4.86
CA VAL A 117 9.18 0.40 -4.34
C VAL A 117 8.08 0.23 -5.40
N ALA A 118 6.95 -0.37 -5.03
CA ALA A 118 5.76 -0.42 -5.86
C ALA A 118 4.63 0.37 -5.18
N LEU A 119 4.15 1.40 -5.87
CA LEU A 119 3.19 2.39 -5.39
C LEU A 119 1.85 2.15 -6.11
N VAL A 120 0.91 1.56 -5.40
CA VAL A 120 -0.39 1.12 -5.94
C VAL A 120 -1.46 2.11 -5.50
N GLY A 121 -2.20 2.70 -6.45
CA GLY A 121 -3.26 3.66 -6.15
C GLY A 121 -2.77 4.88 -5.36
N ILE A 122 -1.66 5.49 -5.80
CA ILE A 122 -1.07 6.67 -5.14
C ILE A 122 -1.49 7.97 -5.82
N ALA A 123 -1.66 9.01 -5.01
CA ALA A 123 -1.73 10.41 -5.43
C ALA A 123 -0.95 11.28 -4.46
N PHE A 124 -0.50 12.44 -4.92
CA PHE A 124 0.09 13.44 -4.02
C PHE A 124 -0.12 14.87 -4.57
N PRO A 125 -0.56 15.83 -3.72
CA PRO A 125 -1.01 15.63 -2.33
C PRO A 125 -2.21 14.70 -2.23
N MET A 126 -2.26 13.86 -1.17
CA MET A 126 -3.40 12.97 -0.91
C MET A 126 -4.41 13.67 0.01
N LYS A 127 -5.17 14.60 -0.56
CA LYS A 127 -6.15 15.38 0.18
C LYS A 127 -7.46 14.62 0.38
N VAL A 128 -7.94 14.64 1.61
CA VAL A 128 -9.25 14.11 2.00
C VAL A 128 -10.21 15.28 2.15
N SER A 129 -11.41 15.19 1.55
CA SER A 129 -12.38 16.27 1.63
C SER A 129 -12.89 16.46 3.07
N ASP A 130 -13.19 17.71 3.44
CA ASP A 130 -13.72 18.04 4.76
C ASP A 130 -15.01 17.27 5.08
N ALA A 131 -15.86 17.04 4.08
CA ALA A 131 -17.08 16.25 4.23
C ALA A 131 -16.80 14.79 4.59
N LEU A 132 -15.75 14.20 4.00
CA LEU A 132 -15.35 12.81 4.31
C LEU A 132 -14.65 12.73 5.67
N LEU A 133 -13.86 13.72 6.05
CA LEU A 133 -13.26 13.82 7.39
C LEU A 133 -14.33 13.98 8.47
N ALA A 134 -15.35 14.81 8.23
CA ALA A 134 -16.49 14.95 9.13
C ALA A 134 -17.27 13.64 9.26
N ALA A 135 -17.58 12.98 8.14
CA ALA A 135 -18.26 11.69 8.18
C ALA A 135 -17.42 10.62 8.92
N ALA A 136 -16.09 10.56 8.70
CA ALA A 136 -15.21 9.63 9.40
C ALA A 136 -15.17 9.85 10.92
N ARG A 137 -15.42 11.09 11.38
CA ARG A 137 -15.46 11.44 12.80
C ARG A 137 -16.84 11.19 13.43
N ASP A 138 -17.91 11.58 12.73
CA ASP A 138 -19.24 11.73 13.31
C ASP A 138 -20.21 10.62 12.89
N ASP A 139 -19.95 9.94 11.75
CA ASP A 139 -20.76 8.87 11.17
C ASP A 139 -19.87 7.91 10.36
N GLU A 140 -19.01 7.19 11.09
CA GLU A 140 -18.04 6.26 10.47
C GLU A 140 -18.69 5.26 9.50
N PRO A 141 -19.86 4.62 9.81
CA PRO A 141 -20.52 3.74 8.85
C PRO A 141 -20.80 4.38 7.49
N ARG A 142 -21.27 5.63 7.49
CA ARG A 142 -21.50 6.40 6.26
C ARG A 142 -20.20 6.69 5.53
N ALA A 143 -19.14 7.05 6.25
CA ALA A 143 -17.82 7.25 5.63
C ALA A 143 -17.32 5.99 4.94
N LEU A 144 -17.47 4.82 5.60
CA LEU A 144 -17.09 3.54 5.00
C LEU A 144 -17.89 3.20 3.74
N ASP A 145 -19.20 3.52 3.69
CA ASP A 145 -20.01 3.32 2.51
C ASP A 145 -19.57 4.22 1.35
N LEU A 146 -19.26 5.49 1.62
CA LEU A 146 -18.73 6.43 0.62
C LEU A 146 -17.39 5.98 0.08
N ILE A 147 -16.45 5.59 0.94
CA ILE A 147 -15.13 5.07 0.55
C ILE A 147 -15.31 3.83 -0.32
N ASN A 148 -16.13 2.90 0.11
CA ASN A 148 -16.37 1.66 -0.62
C ASN A 148 -16.95 1.93 -2.01
N PHE A 149 -17.88 2.86 -2.12
CA PHE A 149 -18.47 3.29 -3.40
C PHE A 149 -17.42 3.92 -4.33
N TRP A 150 -16.61 4.84 -3.82
CA TRP A 150 -15.59 5.55 -4.62
C TRP A 150 -14.36 4.70 -4.94
N SER A 151 -14.11 3.65 -4.15
CA SER A 151 -12.97 2.76 -4.37
C SER A 151 -13.17 1.78 -5.53
N HIS A 152 -14.40 1.59 -6.00
CA HIS A 152 -14.70 0.63 -7.04
C HIS A 152 -15.11 1.33 -8.35
N SER A 153 -14.78 0.69 -9.49
CA SER A 153 -15.13 1.20 -10.80
C SER A 153 -16.64 1.26 -11.00
N THR A 154 -17.14 2.44 -11.41
CA THR A 154 -18.57 2.66 -11.70
C THR A 154 -19.05 2.01 -13.00
N ILE A 155 -18.13 1.62 -13.91
CA ILE A 155 -18.47 0.93 -15.16
C ILE A 155 -18.88 -0.50 -14.93
N ASN A 156 -18.29 -1.11 -13.92
CA ASN A 156 -18.72 -2.42 -13.48
C ASN A 156 -19.42 -2.28 -12.13
N PRO A 157 -20.72 -1.90 -12.11
CA PRO A 157 -21.47 -1.65 -10.87
C PRO A 157 -21.55 -2.89 -9.97
N ARG A 158 -21.14 -4.01 -10.51
CA ARG A 158 -20.89 -5.25 -9.77
C ARG A 158 -19.48 -5.69 -10.12
N PRO A 159 -18.46 -5.29 -9.34
CA PRO A 159 -17.12 -5.83 -9.49
C PRO A 159 -17.25 -7.34 -9.65
N GLY A 160 -16.73 -7.89 -10.73
CA GLY A 160 -17.06 -9.23 -11.20
C GLY A 160 -17.03 -10.23 -10.05
N CYS A 161 -18.19 -10.74 -9.72
CA CYS A 161 -18.29 -11.84 -8.78
C CYS A 161 -17.87 -13.10 -9.54
N PRO A 162 -16.69 -13.67 -9.28
CA PRO A 162 -16.24 -14.87 -9.98
C PRO A 162 -17.12 -16.09 -9.68
N ALA A 163 -17.92 -15.98 -8.63
CA ALA A 163 -18.85 -17.03 -8.21
C ALA A 163 -20.13 -16.44 -7.60
N PRO A 164 -21.28 -17.12 -7.70
CA PRO A 164 -22.50 -16.73 -7.00
C PRO A 164 -22.27 -16.58 -5.50
N GLY A 165 -22.80 -15.50 -4.91
CA GLY A 165 -22.69 -15.22 -3.48
C GLY A 165 -21.38 -14.57 -3.03
N PHE A 166 -20.39 -14.38 -3.92
CA PHE A 166 -19.16 -13.66 -3.64
C PHE A 166 -19.21 -12.25 -4.23
N SER A 167 -18.92 -11.23 -3.43
CA SER A 167 -18.88 -9.83 -3.86
C SER A 167 -17.63 -9.14 -3.31
N VAL A 168 -16.72 -8.71 -4.19
CA VAL A 168 -15.53 -7.95 -3.79
C VAL A 168 -15.90 -6.64 -3.10
N PHE A 169 -16.99 -6.00 -3.52
CA PHE A 169 -17.53 -4.80 -2.89
C PHE A 169 -17.96 -5.06 -1.44
N VAL A 170 -18.71 -6.13 -1.19
CA VAL A 170 -19.11 -6.51 0.18
C VAL A 170 -17.91 -6.93 1.01
N GLN A 171 -16.96 -7.66 0.43
CA GLN A 171 -15.75 -8.07 1.14
C GLN A 171 -14.91 -6.86 1.55
N ASN A 172 -14.72 -5.89 0.68
CA ASN A 172 -13.98 -4.67 1.00
C ASN A 172 -14.64 -3.90 2.16
N ARG A 173 -15.97 -3.77 2.12
CA ARG A 173 -16.73 -3.14 3.21
C ARG A 173 -16.53 -3.87 4.54
N ARG A 174 -16.54 -5.22 4.54
CA ARG A 174 -16.31 -6.05 5.72
C ARG A 174 -14.88 -5.93 6.28
N VAL A 175 -13.88 -5.77 5.43
CA VAL A 175 -12.50 -5.52 5.87
C VAL A 175 -12.41 -4.19 6.63
N MET A 176 -13.05 -3.15 6.11
CA MET A 176 -13.08 -1.84 6.78
C MET A 176 -13.86 -1.85 8.09
N GLU A 177 -15.01 -2.53 8.15
CA GLU A 177 -15.86 -2.62 9.35
C GLU A 177 -15.19 -3.25 10.55
N ARG A 178 -14.24 -4.15 10.34
CA ARG A 178 -13.58 -4.88 11.43
C ARG A 178 -12.43 -4.13 12.07
N GLN A 179 -12.08 -2.95 11.54
CA GLN A 179 -11.08 -2.12 12.16
C GLN A 179 -11.59 -1.45 13.44
N ARG A 180 -10.68 -1.02 14.28
CA ARG A 180 -11.04 -0.39 15.57
C ARG A 180 -11.66 0.99 15.33
N PRO A 181 -12.62 1.42 16.16
CA PRO A 181 -13.17 2.76 16.08
C PRO A 181 -12.08 3.84 16.14
N GLY A 182 -12.22 4.87 15.31
CA GLY A 182 -11.27 5.99 15.24
C GLY A 182 -10.04 5.75 14.37
N VAL A 183 -9.81 4.54 13.86
CA VAL A 183 -8.69 4.26 12.94
C VAL A 183 -8.88 5.04 11.64
N LEU A 184 -10.09 5.08 11.08
CA LEU A 184 -10.37 5.79 9.84
C LEU A 184 -10.02 7.26 9.88
N ILE A 185 -10.50 7.97 10.91
CA ILE A 185 -10.24 9.41 11.04
C ILE A 185 -8.75 9.68 11.30
N ASN A 186 -8.06 8.81 12.05
CA ASN A 186 -6.62 8.90 12.26
C ASN A 186 -5.87 8.81 10.93
N ASP A 187 -6.14 7.78 10.14
CA ASP A 187 -5.47 7.52 8.87
C ASP A 187 -5.70 8.63 7.85
N PHE A 188 -6.94 9.10 7.75
CA PHE A 188 -7.28 10.18 6.84
C PHE A 188 -6.64 11.51 7.27
N THR A 189 -6.53 11.75 8.57
CA THR A 189 -5.82 12.92 9.09
C THR A 189 -4.34 12.84 8.75
N ALA A 190 -3.71 11.67 8.92
CA ALA A 190 -2.32 11.44 8.55
C ALA A 190 -2.07 11.66 7.04
N CYS A 191 -2.93 11.10 6.17
CA CYS A 191 -2.84 11.31 4.72
C CYS A 191 -3.00 12.79 4.35
N ASN A 192 -3.99 13.47 4.92
CA ASN A 192 -4.32 14.87 4.61
C ASN A 192 -3.24 15.85 5.07
N ALA A 193 -2.57 15.54 6.19
CA ALA A 193 -1.50 16.35 6.76
C ALA A 193 -0.12 16.13 6.10
N TYR A 194 0.09 14.97 5.48
CA TYR A 194 1.38 14.62 4.91
C TYR A 194 1.80 15.58 3.79
N ALA A 195 2.97 16.20 3.95
CA ALA A 195 3.52 17.19 3.02
C ALA A 195 4.84 16.73 2.35
N GLY A 196 5.43 15.61 2.81
CA GLY A 196 6.76 15.15 2.40
C GLY A 196 6.86 14.47 1.03
N GLY A 197 5.75 14.15 0.36
CA GLY A 197 5.75 13.23 -0.78
C GLY A 197 6.60 13.67 -1.98
N PHE A 198 6.66 14.96 -2.30
CA PHE A 198 7.55 15.45 -3.38
C PHE A 198 9.02 15.36 -2.97
N ALA A 199 9.36 15.72 -1.74
CA ALA A 199 10.73 15.59 -1.25
C ALA A 199 11.17 14.12 -1.21
N ALA A 200 10.27 13.21 -0.80
CA ALA A 200 10.53 11.77 -0.83
C ALA A 200 10.73 11.24 -2.26
N ALA A 201 9.97 11.75 -3.24
CA ALA A 201 10.15 11.41 -4.65
C ALA A 201 11.50 11.89 -5.20
N ASP A 202 11.91 13.10 -4.83
CA ASP A 202 13.18 13.68 -5.24
C ASP A 202 14.39 12.94 -4.60
N ALA A 203 14.22 12.35 -3.42
CA ALA A 203 15.22 11.57 -2.70
C ALA A 203 15.20 10.06 -3.01
N LEU A 204 14.29 9.60 -3.86
CA LEU A 204 14.13 8.17 -4.12
C LEU A 204 15.35 7.61 -4.88
N ALA A 205 16.04 6.64 -4.29
CA ALA A 205 17.27 6.04 -4.81
C ALA A 205 17.12 4.54 -5.15
N CYS A 206 15.92 4.09 -5.53
CA CYS A 206 15.67 2.72 -5.97
C CYS A 206 14.66 2.68 -7.12
N PRO A 207 14.61 1.57 -7.90
CA PRO A 207 13.61 1.39 -8.94
C PRO A 207 12.18 1.51 -8.40
N ALA A 208 11.30 2.17 -9.16
CA ALA A 208 9.91 2.39 -8.79
C ALA A 208 8.93 1.84 -9.82
N LEU A 209 7.81 1.30 -9.33
CA LEU A 209 6.64 0.90 -10.11
C LEU A 209 5.42 1.65 -9.61
N PHE A 210 4.67 2.27 -10.52
CA PHE A 210 3.36 2.86 -10.25
C PHE A 210 2.28 1.99 -10.89
N VAL A 211 1.32 1.52 -10.09
CA VAL A 211 0.13 0.80 -10.58
C VAL A 211 -1.10 1.63 -10.23
N LEU A 212 -1.79 2.12 -11.24
CA LEU A 212 -2.89 3.07 -11.09
C LEU A 212 -4.18 2.48 -11.68
N GLY A 213 -5.30 2.67 -11.01
CA GLY A 213 -6.61 2.33 -11.56
C GLY A 213 -7.06 3.40 -12.56
N GLN A 214 -7.38 3.02 -13.78
CA GLN A 214 -7.77 3.98 -14.83
C GLN A 214 -8.99 4.82 -14.43
N ARG A 215 -9.89 4.25 -13.61
CA ARG A 215 -11.13 4.87 -13.12
C ARG A 215 -11.11 5.16 -11.62
N ASP A 216 -9.94 5.21 -11.04
CA ASP A 216 -9.77 5.54 -9.63
C ASP A 216 -10.28 6.96 -9.35
N SER A 217 -11.31 7.07 -8.53
CA SER A 217 -11.88 8.35 -8.11
C SER A 217 -11.35 8.82 -6.75
N MET A 218 -10.72 7.92 -5.98
CA MET A 218 -10.04 8.27 -4.71
C MET A 218 -8.68 8.92 -4.96
N THR A 219 -7.87 8.29 -5.82
CA THR A 219 -6.54 8.78 -6.22
C THR A 219 -6.42 8.77 -7.77
N PRO A 220 -7.07 9.71 -8.45
CA PRO A 220 -7.08 9.74 -9.91
C PRO A 220 -5.68 9.74 -10.51
N PRO A 221 -5.41 8.97 -11.58
CA PRO A 221 -4.06 8.85 -12.19
C PRO A 221 -3.39 10.18 -12.53
N ARG A 222 -4.18 11.22 -12.82
CA ARG A 222 -3.65 12.57 -13.10
C ARG A 222 -2.93 13.18 -11.88
N GLN A 223 -3.32 12.83 -10.66
CA GLN A 223 -2.72 13.36 -9.42
C GLN A 223 -1.39 12.67 -9.07
N ALA A 224 -1.05 11.56 -9.73
CA ALA A 224 0.24 10.91 -9.57
C ALA A 224 1.32 11.46 -10.55
N ARG A 225 0.96 12.28 -11.52
CA ARG A 225 1.86 12.69 -12.62
C ARG A 225 3.12 13.40 -12.12
N GLU A 226 2.97 14.43 -11.30
CA GLU A 226 4.11 15.18 -10.78
C GLU A 226 5.03 14.29 -9.93
N LEU A 227 4.44 13.40 -9.12
CA LEU A 227 5.20 12.44 -8.33
C LEU A 227 6.04 11.50 -9.22
N ILE A 228 5.44 10.98 -10.30
CA ILE A 228 6.12 10.13 -11.28
C ILE A 228 7.25 10.89 -11.98
N ASP A 229 7.03 12.15 -12.36
CA ASP A 229 8.02 12.96 -13.05
C ASP A 229 9.21 13.29 -12.15
N ARG A 230 8.98 13.56 -10.86
CA ARG A 230 10.03 13.71 -9.85
C ARG A 230 10.83 12.44 -9.64
N CYS A 231 10.17 11.30 -9.45
CA CYS A 231 10.85 10.01 -9.35
C CYS A 231 11.65 9.69 -10.63
N ARG A 232 11.18 10.10 -11.81
CA ARG A 232 11.93 9.94 -13.07
C ARG A 232 13.19 10.79 -13.08
N ALA A 233 13.11 12.04 -12.61
CA ALA A 233 14.27 12.93 -12.52
C ALA A 233 15.29 12.38 -11.51
N SER A 234 14.86 11.94 -10.34
CA SER A 234 15.70 11.30 -9.34
C SER A 234 16.39 10.04 -9.87
N ALA A 235 15.64 9.16 -10.53
CA ALA A 235 16.18 7.95 -11.13
C ALA A 235 17.24 8.25 -12.19
N ALA A 236 16.99 9.25 -13.06
CA ALA A 236 17.96 9.68 -14.08
C ALA A 236 19.24 10.21 -13.44
N ALA A 237 19.15 11.01 -12.38
CA ALA A 237 20.30 11.52 -11.64
C ALA A 237 21.12 10.42 -10.96
N ALA A 238 20.45 9.36 -10.50
CA ALA A 238 21.06 8.20 -9.84
C ALA A 238 21.52 7.09 -10.82
N GLY A 239 21.34 7.25 -12.13
CA GLY A 239 21.64 6.19 -13.12
C GLY A 239 20.72 4.97 -13.03
N LEU A 240 19.54 5.13 -12.46
CA LEU A 240 18.55 4.05 -12.28
C LEU A 240 17.58 4.01 -13.47
N PRO A 241 16.92 2.87 -13.70
CA PRO A 241 15.85 2.77 -14.69
C PRO A 241 14.71 3.76 -14.38
N ALA A 242 14.13 4.35 -15.42
CA ALA A 242 12.95 5.20 -15.27
C ALA A 242 11.80 4.44 -14.57
N PRO A 243 11.00 5.11 -13.73
CA PRO A 243 9.85 4.51 -13.08
C PRO A 243 8.91 3.86 -14.10
N ARG A 244 8.50 2.63 -13.82
CA ARG A 244 7.49 1.94 -14.62
C ARG A 244 6.11 2.42 -14.21
N ARG A 245 5.23 2.63 -15.19
CA ARG A 245 3.83 2.96 -14.96
C ARG A 245 2.93 1.93 -15.65
N VAL A 246 2.00 1.39 -14.90
CA VAL A 246 0.95 0.47 -15.36
C VAL A 246 -0.41 1.06 -14.97
N GLU A 247 -1.30 1.18 -15.93
CA GLU A 247 -2.70 1.54 -15.68
C GLU A 247 -3.57 0.30 -15.83
N ALA A 248 -4.26 -0.06 -14.75
CA ALA A 248 -5.23 -1.15 -14.78
C ALA A 248 -6.52 -0.67 -15.47
N PRO A 249 -6.93 -1.25 -16.61
CA PRO A 249 -8.09 -0.82 -17.34
C PRO A 249 -9.38 -1.10 -16.57
N ASP A 250 -10.37 -0.20 -16.69
CA ASP A 250 -11.69 -0.32 -16.05
C ASP A 250 -11.61 -0.70 -14.56
N CYS A 251 -10.69 -0.09 -13.84
CA CYS A 251 -10.36 -0.38 -12.45
C CYS A 251 -10.42 0.90 -11.63
N GLY A 252 -11.03 0.82 -10.45
CA GLY A 252 -11.04 1.88 -9.44
C GLY A 252 -9.82 1.83 -8.54
N HIS A 253 -10.00 2.26 -7.30
CA HIS A 253 -8.96 2.31 -6.27
C HIS A 253 -8.64 0.94 -5.67
N ALA A 254 -9.63 0.03 -5.62
CA ALA A 254 -9.48 -1.31 -5.05
C ALA A 254 -8.77 -2.29 -6.02
N ILE A 255 -7.60 -1.91 -6.53
CA ILE A 255 -6.87 -2.60 -7.61
C ILE A 255 -6.60 -4.06 -7.25
N MET A 256 -6.27 -4.34 -5.98
CA MET A 256 -5.97 -5.68 -5.47
C MET A 256 -7.12 -6.67 -5.67
N SER A 257 -8.35 -6.19 -5.66
CA SER A 257 -9.56 -7.01 -5.78
C SER A 257 -10.26 -6.88 -7.14
N GLU A 258 -10.21 -5.70 -7.77
CA GLU A 258 -10.85 -5.49 -9.09
C GLU A 258 -10.03 -6.03 -10.25
N ARG A 259 -8.70 -5.94 -10.17
CA ARG A 259 -7.76 -6.41 -11.21
C ARG A 259 -6.55 -7.13 -10.60
N PRO A 260 -6.80 -8.21 -9.82
CA PRO A 260 -5.73 -8.93 -9.11
C PRO A 260 -4.66 -9.48 -10.03
N ASP A 261 -5.06 -9.99 -11.22
CA ASP A 261 -4.13 -10.58 -12.18
C ASP A 261 -3.24 -9.52 -12.84
N ALA A 262 -3.81 -8.36 -13.20
CA ALA A 262 -3.05 -7.25 -13.77
C ALA A 262 -2.02 -6.71 -12.77
N LEU A 263 -2.42 -6.54 -11.51
CA LEU A 263 -1.51 -6.14 -10.43
C LEU A 263 -0.42 -7.19 -10.23
N LEU A 264 -0.78 -8.47 -10.16
CA LEU A 264 0.17 -9.55 -9.96
C LEU A 264 1.18 -9.64 -11.12
N ALA A 265 0.73 -9.51 -12.36
CA ALA A 265 1.61 -9.48 -13.53
C ALA A 265 2.60 -8.31 -13.46
N ALA A 266 2.11 -7.09 -13.14
CA ALA A 266 2.97 -5.92 -12.98
C ALA A 266 4.03 -6.10 -11.89
N LEU A 267 3.64 -6.67 -10.73
CA LEU A 267 4.57 -6.96 -9.62
C LEU A 267 5.61 -8.02 -10.02
N ARG A 268 5.20 -9.11 -10.64
CA ARG A 268 6.12 -10.17 -11.11
C ARG A 268 7.18 -9.63 -12.06
N ASP A 269 6.75 -8.90 -13.08
CA ASP A 269 7.65 -8.33 -14.08
C ASP A 269 8.61 -7.29 -13.45
N PHE A 270 8.13 -6.56 -12.43
CA PHE A 270 8.95 -5.59 -11.71
C PHE A 270 9.98 -6.26 -10.81
N LEU A 271 9.58 -7.32 -10.11
CA LEU A 271 10.44 -8.07 -9.20
C LEU A 271 11.49 -8.90 -9.94
N ALA A 272 11.17 -9.41 -11.13
CA ALA A 272 12.08 -10.21 -11.95
C ALA A 272 13.15 -9.37 -12.67
N ALA A 273 12.96 -8.04 -12.78
CA ALA A 273 13.95 -7.17 -13.41
C ALA A 273 15.27 -7.17 -12.59
N PRO A 274 16.46 -7.20 -13.21
CA PRO A 274 17.71 -7.15 -12.46
C PRO A 274 17.80 -5.84 -11.64
N VAL A 275 18.30 -5.95 -10.39
CA VAL A 275 18.75 -4.77 -9.64
C VAL A 275 20.12 -4.42 -10.18
N LEU A 276 20.28 -3.23 -10.73
CA LEU A 276 21.60 -2.73 -11.08
C LEU A 276 22.41 -2.62 -9.77
N ALA A 277 23.55 -3.30 -9.73
CA ALA A 277 24.43 -3.34 -8.57
C ALA A 277 25.10 -1.97 -8.33
#